data_b349746a6401a1edcc38bc97d6bb719a
#
_entry.id   b349746a6401a1edcc38bc97d6bb719a
#
_cell.length_a   1.000
_cell.length_b   1.000
_cell.length_c   1.000
_cell.angle_alpha   90.00
_cell.angle_beta   90.00
_cell.angle_gamma   90.00
#
_symmetry.space_group_name_H-M   'P 1'
#
loop_
_entity.id
_entity.type
_entity.pdbx_description
1 polymer ?
#
loop_
_entity_poly.entity_id
_entity_poly.type
_entity_poly.pdbx_seq_one_letter_code
_entity_poly.pdbx_strand_id
1 'polypeptide(L)'
;GVQKIIVMGPSPYWKNSLPHNIVETWKKGNPLNKPPLRMGEGEFGLIDNLSVYEKRMRDLAQQMGVDYISGLDYLCNADGCLTRDSEDGVKVSSVDYGHLTVDASQTYLKMIAPLIFTVPTNTTVEKQ
;
A
#
# COMPACT_ATOMS: atom_id res chain seq x y z
N GLY A 1 7.20 17.56 -23.80
CA GLY A 1 5.95 16.86 -23.52
C GLY A 1 6.08 15.88 -22.36
N VAL A 2 4.97 15.32 -21.89
CA VAL A 2 4.96 14.29 -20.84
C VAL A 2 5.57 13.01 -21.42
N GLN A 3 6.61 12.50 -20.77
CA GLN A 3 7.32 11.30 -21.23
C GLN A 3 6.79 10.01 -20.59
N LYS A 4 6.23 10.11 -19.38
CA LYS A 4 5.73 8.97 -18.63
C LYS A 4 4.52 9.38 -17.79
N ILE A 5 3.49 8.54 -17.80
CA ILE A 5 2.32 8.67 -16.94
C ILE A 5 2.25 7.42 -16.07
N ILE A 6 2.15 7.62 -14.77
CA ILE A 6 1.99 6.54 -13.80
C ILE A 6 0.69 6.78 -13.04
N VAL A 7 -0.19 5.80 -13.06
CA VAL A 7 -1.40 5.80 -12.22
C VAL A 7 -1.09 5.08 -10.93
N MET A 8 -1.34 5.75 -9.82
CA MET A 8 -1.22 5.14 -8.48
C MET A 8 -2.55 4.49 -8.11
N GLY A 9 -2.50 3.21 -7.80
CA GLY A 9 -3.62 2.45 -7.28
C GLY A 9 -3.95 2.80 -5.82
N PRO A 10 -5.00 2.19 -5.25
CA PRO A 10 -5.40 2.46 -3.89
C PRO A 10 -4.34 2.00 -2.88
N SER A 11 -4.25 2.73 -1.77
CA SER A 11 -3.66 2.24 -0.53
C SER A 11 -4.67 1.37 0.24
N PRO A 12 -4.24 0.65 1.29
CA PRO A 12 -5.17 -0.02 2.18
C PRO A 12 -6.25 0.95 2.69
N TYR A 13 -7.51 0.54 2.58
CA TYR A 13 -8.65 1.34 3.03
C TYR A 13 -9.44 0.54 4.08
N TRP A 14 -9.61 1.12 5.25
CA TRP A 14 -10.15 0.48 6.43
C TRP A 14 -11.64 0.82 6.62
N LYS A 15 -12.44 -0.09 7.17
CA LYS A 15 -13.87 0.14 7.46
C LYS A 15 -14.11 1.28 8.44
N ASN A 16 -13.17 1.46 9.39
CA ASN A 16 -13.12 2.58 10.31
C ASN A 16 -11.68 3.12 10.34
N SER A 17 -11.39 4.10 11.17
CA SER A 17 -10.00 4.51 11.36
C SER A 17 -9.17 3.31 11.84
N LEU A 18 -7.95 3.18 11.33
CA LEU A 18 -7.10 2.05 11.69
C LEU A 18 -6.83 1.94 13.21
N PRO A 19 -6.58 3.04 13.95
CA PRO A 19 -6.45 2.95 15.40
C PRO A 19 -7.70 2.38 16.09
N HIS A 20 -8.90 2.75 15.66
CA HIS A 20 -10.15 2.19 16.17
C HIS A 20 -10.23 0.68 15.90
N ASN A 21 -9.95 0.26 14.68
CA ASN A 21 -9.98 -1.15 14.30
C ASN A 21 -9.00 -2.00 15.11
N ILE A 22 -7.81 -1.47 15.38
CA ILE A 22 -6.80 -2.13 16.21
C ILE A 22 -7.32 -2.30 17.65
N VAL A 23 -7.93 -1.26 18.23
CA VAL A 23 -8.48 -1.30 19.59
C VAL A 23 -9.64 -2.31 19.69
N GLU A 24 -10.55 -2.32 18.74
CA GLU A 24 -11.67 -3.28 18.73
C GLU A 24 -11.19 -4.73 18.53
N THR A 25 -10.20 -4.95 17.69
CA THR A 25 -9.55 -6.26 17.55
C THR A 25 -8.89 -6.70 18.85
N TRP A 26 -8.25 -5.78 19.57
CA TRP A 26 -7.63 -6.05 20.86
C TRP A 26 -8.65 -6.40 21.93
N LYS A 27 -9.73 -5.64 22.04
CA LYS A 27 -10.83 -5.92 22.99
C LYS A 27 -11.44 -7.30 22.81
N LYS A 28 -11.47 -7.82 21.57
CA LYS A 28 -11.97 -9.16 21.28
C LYS A 28 -11.00 -10.30 21.62
N GLY A 29 -9.97 -10.04 22.39
CA GLY A 29 -9.10 -11.08 22.95
C GLY A 29 -7.80 -11.31 22.19
N ASN A 30 -7.36 -10.36 21.40
CA ASN A 30 -6.01 -10.38 20.84
C ASN A 30 -5.01 -9.85 21.90
N PRO A 31 -4.21 -10.73 22.55
CA PRO A 31 -3.36 -10.34 23.69
C PRO A 31 -2.07 -9.63 23.28
N LEU A 32 -2.03 -9.02 22.10
CA LEU A 32 -0.82 -8.39 21.58
C LEU A 32 -0.50 -7.13 22.38
N ASN A 33 0.71 -7.05 22.89
CA ASN A 33 1.25 -5.85 23.53
C ASN A 33 1.54 -4.72 22.53
N LYS A 34 1.33 -4.96 21.26
CA LYS A 34 1.53 -4.02 20.15
C LYS A 34 0.48 -4.30 19.06
N PRO A 35 0.21 -3.32 18.18
CA PRO A 35 -0.72 -3.50 17.07
C PRO A 35 -0.39 -4.75 16.24
N PRO A 36 -1.39 -5.49 15.76
CA PRO A 36 -1.14 -6.58 14.82
C PRO A 36 -0.36 -6.07 13.61
N LEU A 37 0.55 -6.88 13.09
CA LEU A 37 1.35 -6.46 11.93
C LEU A 37 0.50 -6.26 10.70
N ARG A 38 -0.49 -7.12 10.48
CA ARG A 38 -1.37 -7.09 9.33
C ARG A 38 -2.81 -7.35 9.74
N MET A 39 -3.73 -6.78 8.96
CA MET A 39 -5.17 -7.03 9.10
C MET A 39 -5.78 -7.16 7.69
N GLY A 40 -6.62 -8.18 7.51
CA GLY A 40 -7.35 -8.43 6.27
C GLY A 40 -8.76 -7.86 6.28
N GLU A 41 -9.62 -8.40 5.39
CA GLU A 41 -11.05 -8.14 5.42
C GLU A 41 -11.68 -8.72 6.69
N GLY A 42 -12.75 -8.09 7.17
CA GLY A 42 -13.44 -8.52 8.38
C GLY A 42 -14.22 -7.36 9.00
N GLU A 43 -14.77 -7.60 10.19
CA GLU A 43 -15.60 -6.59 10.89
C GLU A 43 -14.81 -5.30 11.18
N PHE A 44 -13.56 -5.43 11.58
CA PHE A 44 -12.64 -4.32 11.89
C PHE A 44 -11.43 -4.30 10.96
N GLY A 45 -11.62 -4.69 9.71
CA GLY A 45 -10.54 -4.81 8.74
C GLY A 45 -10.66 -3.83 7.58
N LEU A 46 -10.16 -4.28 6.45
CA LEU A 46 -10.28 -3.60 5.18
C LEU A 46 -11.74 -3.54 4.72
N ILE A 47 -12.06 -2.53 3.92
CA ILE A 47 -13.36 -2.47 3.24
C ILE A 47 -13.53 -3.68 2.32
N ASP A 48 -14.79 -4.09 2.16
CA ASP A 48 -15.12 -5.20 1.28
C ASP A 48 -14.85 -4.81 -0.19
N ASN A 49 -14.43 -5.79 -0.99
CA ASN A 49 -14.18 -5.62 -2.43
C ASN A 49 -13.03 -4.65 -2.80
N LEU A 50 -12.14 -4.31 -1.89
CA LEU A 50 -10.98 -3.46 -2.20
C LEU A 50 -10.15 -4.03 -3.36
N SER A 51 -9.96 -5.33 -3.40
CA SER A 51 -9.27 -6.04 -4.48
C SER A 51 -9.99 -5.94 -5.84
N VAL A 52 -11.31 -5.85 -5.83
CA VAL A 52 -12.12 -5.66 -7.05
C VAL A 52 -11.91 -4.26 -7.62
N TYR A 53 -11.91 -3.24 -6.78
CA TYR A 53 -11.63 -1.87 -7.20
C TYR A 53 -10.20 -1.75 -7.74
N GLU A 54 -9.24 -2.33 -7.04
CA GLU A 54 -7.84 -2.34 -7.45
C GLU A 54 -7.67 -3.00 -8.83
N LYS A 55 -8.26 -4.18 -9.02
CA LYS A 55 -8.22 -4.87 -10.31
C LYS A 55 -8.80 -4.01 -11.44
N ARG A 56 -9.94 -3.37 -11.22
CA ARG A 56 -10.57 -2.50 -12.24
C ARG A 56 -9.69 -1.32 -12.62
N MET A 57 -9.02 -0.69 -11.65
CA MET A 57 -8.09 0.41 -11.92
C MET A 57 -6.88 -0.07 -12.71
N ARG A 58 -6.32 -1.22 -12.38
CA ARG A 58 -5.20 -1.85 -13.09
C ARG A 58 -5.58 -2.16 -14.55
N ASP A 59 -6.73 -2.80 -14.75
CA ASP A 59 -7.23 -3.15 -16.09
C ASP A 59 -7.44 -1.88 -16.94
N LEU A 60 -7.96 -0.81 -16.35
CA LEU A 60 -8.16 0.48 -17.04
C LEU A 60 -6.83 1.13 -17.41
N ALA A 61 -5.86 1.17 -16.50
CA ALA A 61 -4.53 1.70 -16.78
C ALA A 61 -3.86 0.94 -17.93
N GLN A 62 -3.98 -0.38 -17.95
CA GLN A 62 -3.49 -1.22 -19.03
C GLN A 62 -4.16 -0.87 -20.37
N GLN A 63 -5.48 -0.70 -20.41
CA GLN A 63 -6.22 -0.31 -21.62
C GLN A 63 -5.80 1.08 -22.11
N MET A 64 -5.44 1.98 -21.21
CA MET A 64 -4.96 3.32 -21.54
C MET A 64 -3.47 3.35 -21.93
N GLY A 65 -2.74 2.25 -21.79
CA GLY A 65 -1.31 2.18 -22.09
C GLY A 65 -0.44 3.01 -21.15
N VAL A 66 -0.86 3.15 -19.88
CA VAL A 66 -0.11 3.88 -18.85
C VAL A 66 0.40 2.92 -17.79
N ASP A 67 1.51 3.29 -17.13
CA ASP A 67 2.04 2.50 -16.03
C ASP A 67 1.12 2.53 -14.81
N TYR A 68 1.09 1.44 -14.07
CA TYR A 68 0.29 1.30 -12.86
C TYR A 68 1.13 0.81 -11.69
N ILE A 69 1.02 1.49 -10.55
CA ILE A 69 1.64 1.06 -9.29
C ILE A 69 0.54 0.87 -8.26
N SER A 70 0.34 -0.37 -7.81
CA SER A 70 -0.64 -0.68 -6.77
C SER A 70 -0.03 -0.47 -5.38
N GLY A 71 -0.72 0.32 -4.53
CA GLY A 71 -0.37 0.38 -3.12
C GLY A 71 -0.55 -0.96 -2.40
N LEU A 72 -1.51 -1.76 -2.86
CA LEU A 72 -1.79 -3.06 -2.25
C LEU A 72 -0.69 -4.08 -2.51
N ASP A 73 -0.02 -4.04 -3.68
CA ASP A 73 1.07 -4.97 -4.01
C ASP A 73 2.26 -4.83 -3.05
N TYR A 74 2.46 -3.64 -2.46
CA TYR A 74 3.58 -3.34 -1.56
C TYR A 74 3.20 -3.37 -0.08
N LEU A 75 1.96 -3.03 0.22
CA LEU A 75 1.51 -2.89 1.61
C LEU A 75 0.72 -4.10 2.10
N CYS A 76 0.31 -5.00 1.22
CA CYS A 76 -0.52 -6.15 1.54
C CYS A 76 0.07 -7.47 1.04
N ASN A 77 -0.33 -8.56 1.69
CA ASN A 77 -0.05 -9.94 1.29
C ASN A 77 -1.23 -10.85 1.67
N ALA A 78 -1.03 -12.16 1.65
CA ALA A 78 -2.07 -13.14 1.99
C ALA A 78 -2.62 -12.98 3.43
N ASP A 79 -1.84 -12.42 4.35
CA ASP A 79 -2.23 -12.20 5.75
C ASP A 79 -2.96 -10.87 5.96
N GLY A 80 -3.07 -10.05 4.92
CA GLY A 80 -3.68 -8.72 4.96
C GLY A 80 -2.70 -7.59 4.73
N CYS A 81 -3.13 -6.37 5.04
CA CYS A 81 -2.36 -5.16 4.83
C CYS A 81 -1.68 -4.69 6.11
N LEU A 82 -0.51 -4.06 5.96
CA LEU A 82 0.28 -3.50 7.06
C LEU A 82 -0.54 -2.51 7.89
N THR A 83 -0.57 -2.73 9.19
CA THR A 83 -1.15 -1.82 10.18
C THR A 83 -0.11 -0.89 10.78
N ARG A 84 1.17 -1.16 10.51
CA ARG A 84 2.33 -0.42 11.01
C ARG A 84 3.09 0.24 9.87
N ASP A 85 3.92 1.18 10.22
CA ASP A 85 4.76 1.95 9.30
C ASP A 85 5.80 1.11 8.54
N SER A 86 6.14 -0.07 9.07
CA SER A 86 7.01 -1.07 8.42
C SER A 86 6.83 -2.44 9.08
N GLU A 87 7.44 -3.49 8.53
CA GLU A 87 7.43 -4.85 9.10
C GLU A 87 7.97 -4.87 10.54
N ASP A 88 9.04 -4.13 10.81
CA ASP A 88 9.65 -4.01 12.13
C ASP A 88 9.16 -2.79 12.92
N GLY A 89 8.29 -2.00 12.33
CA GLY A 89 7.77 -0.77 12.91
C GLY A 89 6.79 -1.00 14.06
N VAL A 90 6.55 0.05 14.82
CA VAL A 90 5.60 0.05 15.96
C VAL A 90 4.55 1.14 15.86
N LYS A 91 4.75 2.11 14.96
CA LYS A 91 3.80 3.20 14.71
C LYS A 91 2.70 2.71 13.77
N VAL A 92 1.50 3.24 13.92
CA VAL A 92 0.41 2.90 13.00
C VAL A 92 0.70 3.41 11.59
N SER A 93 0.27 2.63 10.58
CA SER A 93 0.45 3.01 9.18
C SER A 93 -0.54 4.08 8.71
N SER A 94 -1.68 4.21 9.39
CA SER A 94 -2.72 5.19 9.08
C SER A 94 -3.35 5.70 10.36
N VAL A 95 -3.74 6.98 10.39
CA VAL A 95 -4.47 7.58 11.52
C VAL A 95 -5.98 7.62 11.28
N ASP A 96 -6.41 7.39 10.06
CA ASP A 96 -7.81 7.31 9.66
C ASP A 96 -8.06 6.02 8.83
N TYR A 97 -9.01 6.05 7.91
CA TYR A 97 -9.38 4.89 7.09
C TYR A 97 -8.55 4.73 5.81
N GLY A 98 -7.62 5.61 5.45
CA GLY A 98 -6.88 5.44 4.19
C GLY A 98 -5.64 6.29 4.00
N HIS A 99 -5.47 7.37 4.77
CA HIS A 99 -4.29 8.21 4.65
C HIS A 99 -3.12 7.61 5.43
N LEU A 100 -2.04 7.32 4.74
CA LEU A 100 -0.81 6.84 5.36
C LEU A 100 -0.20 7.92 6.25
N THR A 101 0.37 7.52 7.38
CA THR A 101 1.22 8.39 8.20
C THR A 101 2.48 8.78 7.44
N VAL A 102 3.19 9.80 7.89
CA VAL A 102 4.46 10.23 7.28
C VAL A 102 5.46 9.07 7.24
N ASP A 103 5.62 8.35 8.34
CA ASP A 103 6.54 7.22 8.43
C ASP A 103 6.16 6.09 7.45
N ALA A 104 4.88 5.72 7.40
CA ALA A 104 4.39 4.71 6.46
C ALA A 104 4.51 5.16 5.00
N SER A 105 4.24 6.45 4.70
CA SER A 105 4.43 7.02 3.37
C SER A 105 5.89 6.97 2.94
N GLN A 106 6.82 7.30 3.83
CA GLN A 106 8.26 7.22 3.53
C GLN A 106 8.71 5.78 3.25
N THR A 107 8.22 4.82 4.03
CA THR A 107 8.50 3.40 3.81
C THR A 107 7.95 2.96 2.45
N TYR A 108 6.71 3.28 2.14
CA TYR A 108 6.08 2.95 0.85
C TYR A 108 6.82 3.60 -0.32
N LEU A 109 7.16 4.89 -0.23
CA LEU A 109 7.89 5.59 -1.28
C LEU A 109 9.26 4.97 -1.55
N LYS A 110 9.98 4.51 -0.53
CA LYS A 110 11.25 3.79 -0.72
C LYS A 110 11.09 2.52 -1.54
N MET A 111 9.97 1.80 -1.35
CA MET A 111 9.68 0.57 -2.10
C MET A 111 9.40 0.85 -3.58
N ILE A 112 8.66 1.91 -3.90
CA ILE A 112 8.21 2.22 -5.27
C ILE A 112 9.13 3.19 -6.02
N ALA A 113 10.04 3.88 -5.35
CA ALA A 113 10.94 4.85 -5.97
C ALA A 113 11.69 4.31 -7.20
N PRO A 114 12.22 3.07 -7.21
CA PRO A 114 12.86 2.51 -8.40
C PRO A 114 11.95 2.41 -9.62
N LEU A 115 10.63 2.28 -9.42
CA LEU A 115 9.65 2.20 -10.52
C LEU A 115 9.31 3.58 -11.09
N ILE A 116 9.39 4.61 -10.24
CA ILE A 116 9.09 5.99 -10.63
C ILE A 116 10.31 6.64 -11.29
N PHE A 117 11.48 6.44 -10.71
CA PHE A 117 12.73 7.10 -11.06
C PHE A 117 13.71 6.18 -11.80
N THR A 118 13.22 5.31 -12.69
CA THR A 118 14.13 4.58 -13.60
C THR A 118 14.88 5.58 -14.45
N VAL A 119 16.13 5.84 -14.10
CA VAL A 119 17.07 6.52 -15.01
C VAL A 119 17.32 5.58 -16.17
N PRO A 120 17.11 5.98 -17.44
CA PRO A 120 17.55 5.18 -18.57
C PRO A 120 19.07 4.99 -18.40
N THR A 121 19.52 3.76 -18.18
CA THR A 121 20.92 3.43 -18.32
C THR A 121 21.26 3.58 -19.80
N ASN A 122 21.80 4.74 -20.18
CA ASN A 122 22.48 4.89 -21.45
C ASN A 122 23.69 3.94 -21.43
N THR A 123 23.45 2.73 -21.90
CA THR A 123 24.54 1.85 -22.29
C THR A 123 25.09 2.43 -23.59
N THR A 124 26.06 3.33 -23.45
CA THR A 124 26.93 3.71 -24.57
C THR A 124 27.70 2.45 -24.92
N VAL A 125 27.24 1.74 -25.94
CA VAL A 125 28.07 0.74 -26.61
C VAL A 125 29.14 1.53 -27.34
N GLU A 126 30.33 1.69 -26.73
CA GLU A 126 31.53 2.04 -27.45
C GLU A 126 31.79 0.91 -28.46
N LYS A 127 31.54 1.19 -29.73
CA LYS A 127 32.09 0.39 -30.80
C LYS A 127 33.60 0.68 -30.84
N GLN A 128 34.38 -0.29 -30.46
CA GLN A 128 35.76 -0.42 -30.92
C GLN A 128 35.80 -0.92 -32.36
#